data_6b178da0f2d143021e7680249aa7dbb4
#
_entry.id   6b178da0f2d143021e7680249aa7dbb4
#
_cell.length_a   1.000
_cell.length_b   1.000
_cell.length_c   1.000
_cell.angle_alpha   90.00
_cell.angle_beta   90.00
_cell.angle_gamma   90.00
#
_symmetry.space_group_name_H-M   'P 1'
#
loop_
_entity.id
_entity.type
_entity.pdbx_description
1 polymer ?
#
loop_
_entity_poly.entity_id
_entity_poly.type
_entity_poly.pdbx_seq_one_letter_code
_entity_poly.pdbx_strand_id
1 'polypeptide(L)'
;MIISGLDNIEARRWINNTVHELVKFDEEGNPDPETQIRLIDGGTEAFAGQARVIIPFETGCYECTMASLPPQVTYPMCTVRETPRLPEHCIQYAYVIEWEEAFGK
;
A
#
# COMPACT_ATOMS: atom_id res chain seq x y z
N MET A 1 5.37 18.68 -4.40
CA MET A 1 5.40 17.36 -5.04
C MET A 1 5.99 16.36 -4.06
N ILE A 2 5.37 15.20 -3.93
CA ILE A 2 5.85 14.09 -3.07
C ILE A 2 6.13 12.90 -3.99
N ILE A 3 7.27 12.24 -3.80
CA ILE A 3 7.61 10.99 -4.47
C ILE A 3 7.60 9.90 -3.40
N SER A 4 6.77 8.90 -3.58
CA SER A 4 6.51 7.82 -2.62
C SER A 4 7.03 6.50 -3.17
N GLY A 5 7.72 5.73 -2.33
CA GLY A 5 8.17 4.37 -2.61
C GLY A 5 7.86 3.48 -1.41
N LEU A 6 6.58 3.43 -1.03
CA LEU A 6 6.11 2.68 0.13
C LEU A 6 5.94 1.19 -0.20
N ASP A 7 5.99 0.35 0.81
CA ASP A 7 5.99 -1.11 0.68
C ASP A 7 4.66 -1.79 1.10
N ASN A 8 3.69 -1.02 1.57
CA ASN A 8 2.40 -1.58 1.98
C ASN A 8 1.21 -0.69 1.61
N ILE A 9 0.04 -1.31 1.56
CA ILE A 9 -1.22 -0.67 1.16
C ILE A 9 -1.65 0.37 2.19
N GLU A 10 -1.49 0.11 3.46
CA GLU A 10 -1.93 1.00 4.53
C GLU A 10 -1.19 2.35 4.48
N ALA A 11 0.13 2.32 4.34
CA ALA A 11 0.93 3.54 4.21
C ALA A 11 0.60 4.33 2.95
N ARG A 12 0.34 3.65 1.82
CA ARG A 12 -0.11 4.28 0.58
C ARG A 12 -1.47 4.95 0.73
N ARG A 13 -2.41 4.30 1.40
CA ARG A 13 -3.72 4.89 1.70
C ARG A 13 -3.59 6.11 2.60
N TRP A 14 -2.74 6.03 3.60
CA TRP A 14 -2.49 7.15 4.51
C TRP A 14 -1.98 8.38 3.77
N ILE A 15 -0.93 8.25 2.94
CA ILE A 15 -0.39 9.39 2.20
C ILE A 15 -1.37 9.91 1.15
N ASN A 16 -2.12 9.03 0.49
CA ASN A 16 -3.18 9.41 -0.43
C ASN A 16 -4.24 10.28 0.25
N ASN A 17 -4.73 9.86 1.40
CA ASN A 17 -5.70 10.63 2.17
C ASN A 17 -5.12 11.96 2.63
N THR A 18 -3.89 11.97 3.12
CA THR A 18 -3.23 13.18 3.60
C THR A 18 -3.11 14.26 2.53
N VAL A 19 -2.69 13.91 1.31
CA VAL A 19 -2.59 14.89 0.22
C VAL A 19 -3.94 15.43 -0.23
N HIS A 20 -5.01 14.65 -0.09
CA HIS A 20 -6.38 15.12 -0.35
C HIS A 20 -6.91 16.03 0.74
N GLU A 21 -6.63 15.75 2.00
CA GLU A 21 -7.04 16.58 3.14
C GLU A 21 -6.38 17.96 3.15
N LEU A 22 -5.18 18.08 2.59
CA LEU A 22 -4.44 19.34 2.52
C LEU A 22 -4.96 20.31 1.45
N VAL A 23 -5.80 19.86 0.53
CA VAL A 23 -6.35 20.70 -0.53
C VAL A 23 -7.37 21.68 0.06
N LYS A 24 -7.22 22.94 -0.31
CA LYS A 24 -8.20 24.00 -0.01
C LYS A 24 -9.11 24.21 -1.21
N PHE A 25 -10.32 24.63 -0.95
CA PHE A 25 -11.31 24.92 -1.97
C PHE A 25 -11.68 26.40 -1.92
N ASP A 26 -11.95 26.98 -3.08
CA ASP A 26 -12.45 28.34 -3.18
C ASP A 26 -13.95 28.43 -2.80
N GLU A 27 -14.52 29.64 -2.84
CA GLU A 27 -15.92 29.87 -2.52
C GLU A 27 -16.90 29.20 -3.51
N GLU A 28 -16.41 28.88 -4.71
CA GLU A 28 -17.17 28.18 -5.76
C GLU A 28 -17.05 26.64 -5.65
N GLY A 29 -16.20 26.15 -4.74
CA GLY A 29 -15.98 24.73 -4.53
C GLY A 29 -14.93 24.10 -5.45
N ASN A 30 -14.11 24.90 -6.14
CA ASN A 30 -13.02 24.40 -6.94
C ASN A 30 -11.75 24.22 -6.10
N PRO A 31 -10.95 23.17 -6.34
CA PRO A 31 -9.72 22.98 -5.61
C PRO A 31 -8.69 24.06 -5.99
N ASP A 32 -8.01 24.60 -4.97
CA ASP A 32 -6.94 25.57 -5.16
C ASP A 32 -5.68 24.84 -5.68
N PRO A 33 -5.23 25.15 -6.90
CA PRO A 33 -4.08 24.47 -7.51
C PRO A 33 -2.78 24.57 -6.69
N GLU A 34 -2.60 25.62 -5.92
CA GLU A 34 -1.41 25.79 -5.08
C GLU A 34 -1.38 24.79 -3.91
N THR A 35 -2.52 24.32 -3.47
CA THR A 35 -2.66 23.34 -2.39
C THR A 35 -2.74 21.91 -2.88
N GLN A 36 -2.87 21.68 -4.18
CA GLN A 36 -2.87 20.34 -4.79
C GLN A 36 -1.45 19.79 -4.87
N ILE A 37 -1.03 19.09 -3.84
CA ILE A 37 0.28 18.44 -3.79
C ILE A 37 0.26 17.20 -4.70
N ARG A 38 1.04 17.23 -5.77
CA ARG A 38 1.17 16.08 -6.67
C ARG A 38 1.91 14.95 -5.96
N LEU A 39 1.30 13.77 -5.95
CA LEU A 39 1.87 12.55 -5.41
C LEU A 39 2.28 11.63 -6.56
N ILE A 40 3.55 11.26 -6.60
CA ILE A 40 4.08 10.25 -7.52
C ILE A 40 4.33 8.99 -6.69
N ASP A 41 3.54 7.96 -6.92
CA ASP A 41 3.66 6.68 -6.21
C ASP A 41 4.32 5.63 -7.10
N GLY A 42 5.42 5.07 -6.62
CA GLY A 42 6.15 3.98 -7.26
C GLY A 42 6.06 2.68 -6.47
N GLY A 43 5.95 1.59 -7.17
CA GLY A 43 5.94 0.26 -6.58
C GLY A 43 6.61 -0.76 -7.47
N THR A 44 7.20 -1.77 -6.86
CA THR A 44 7.82 -2.89 -7.56
C THR A 44 7.28 -4.21 -7.03
N GLU A 45 7.15 -5.17 -7.91
CA GLU A 45 6.84 -6.55 -7.60
C GLU A 45 7.73 -7.45 -8.47
N ALA A 46 8.73 -8.10 -7.83
CA ALA A 46 9.79 -8.83 -8.51
C ALA A 46 10.49 -7.96 -9.58
N PHE A 47 10.42 -8.35 -10.86
CA PHE A 47 11.02 -7.62 -11.98
C PHE A 47 10.05 -6.64 -12.67
N ALA A 48 8.82 -6.55 -12.20
CA ALA A 48 7.84 -5.60 -12.69
C ALA A 48 7.78 -4.38 -11.77
N GLY A 49 7.50 -3.22 -12.34
CA GLY A 49 7.32 -1.99 -11.60
C GLY A 49 6.16 -1.18 -12.18
N GLN A 50 5.62 -0.32 -11.36
CA GLN A 50 4.61 0.63 -11.75
C GLN A 50 4.86 1.99 -11.10
N ALA A 51 4.47 3.03 -11.78
CA ALA A 51 4.45 4.37 -11.23
C ALA A 51 3.14 5.05 -11.65
N ARG A 52 2.58 5.84 -10.76
CA ARG A 52 1.39 6.63 -11.06
C ARG A 52 1.53 8.05 -10.54
N VAL A 53 0.90 8.97 -11.21
CA VAL A 53 0.76 10.36 -10.77
C VAL A 53 -0.65 10.55 -10.24
N ILE A 54 -0.76 11.06 -9.02
CA ILE A 54 -2.01 11.41 -8.37
C ILE A 54 -2.03 12.92 -8.16
N ILE A 55 -2.98 13.59 -8.79
CA ILE A 55 -3.27 15.01 -8.55
C ILE A 55 -4.61 15.04 -7.82
N PRO A 56 -4.62 15.42 -6.52
CA PRO A 56 -5.84 15.38 -5.73
C PRO A 56 -7.00 16.13 -6.40
N PHE A 57 -8.15 15.48 -6.50
CA PHE A 57 -9.40 15.96 -7.11
C PHE A 57 -9.35 16.19 -8.64
N GLU A 58 -8.26 15.89 -9.31
CA GLU A 58 -8.16 15.95 -10.79
C GLU A 58 -8.04 14.58 -11.43
N THR A 59 -7.22 13.70 -10.85
CA THR A 59 -7.00 12.35 -11.38
C THR A 59 -7.54 11.30 -10.41
N GLY A 60 -7.66 10.06 -10.88
CA GLY A 60 -7.96 8.92 -10.01
C GLY A 60 -6.91 8.82 -8.90
N CYS A 61 -7.36 8.65 -7.67
CA CYS A 61 -6.48 8.48 -6.51
C CYS A 61 -6.17 7.00 -6.24
N TYR A 62 -5.37 6.74 -5.22
CA TYR A 62 -5.02 5.36 -4.84
C TYR A 62 -6.25 4.51 -4.51
N GLU A 63 -7.24 5.05 -3.79
CA GLU A 63 -8.48 4.35 -3.45
C GLU A 63 -9.30 3.94 -4.69
N CYS A 64 -9.24 4.71 -5.77
CA CYS A 64 -9.96 4.39 -7.02
C CYS A 64 -9.48 3.08 -7.66
N THR A 65 -8.26 2.65 -7.37
CA THR A 65 -7.65 1.45 -7.93
C THR A 65 -7.55 0.29 -6.93
N MET A 66 -8.07 0.44 -5.73
CA MET A 66 -8.02 -0.60 -4.69
C MET A 66 -8.64 -1.92 -5.14
N ALA A 67 -9.74 -1.86 -5.87
CA ALA A 67 -10.43 -3.06 -6.38
C ALA A 67 -9.63 -3.85 -7.41
N SER A 68 -8.62 -3.24 -8.04
CA SER A 68 -7.75 -3.90 -9.02
C SER A 68 -6.50 -4.54 -8.40
N LEU A 69 -6.27 -4.32 -7.11
CA LEU A 69 -5.14 -4.94 -6.41
C LEU A 69 -5.43 -6.44 -6.20
N PRO A 70 -4.41 -7.30 -6.37
CA PRO A 70 -4.57 -8.71 -6.08
C PRO A 70 -4.89 -8.91 -4.59
N PRO A 71 -5.75 -9.89 -4.27
CA PRO A 71 -6.04 -10.19 -2.87
C PRO A 71 -4.76 -10.65 -2.17
N GLN A 72 -4.56 -10.16 -0.96
CA GLN A 72 -3.47 -10.67 -0.11
C GLN A 72 -3.80 -12.10 0.30
N VAL A 73 -2.89 -13.02 0.00
CA VAL A 73 -3.02 -14.42 0.42
C VAL A 73 -2.53 -14.52 1.87
N THR A 74 -3.45 -14.82 2.77
CA THR A 74 -3.12 -15.16 4.16
C THR A 74 -3.42 -16.62 4.41
N TYR A 75 -2.51 -17.30 5.09
CA TYR A 75 -2.70 -18.70 5.47
C TYR A 75 -3.15 -18.77 6.93
N PRO A 76 -4.15 -19.64 7.27
CA PRO A 76 -4.55 -19.85 8.65
C PRO A 76 -3.35 -20.30 9.50
N MET A 77 -3.16 -19.68 10.65
CA MET A 77 -2.03 -19.99 11.54
C MET A 77 -2.04 -21.44 12.02
N CYS A 78 -3.19 -22.04 12.20
CA CYS A 78 -3.32 -23.47 12.52
C CYS A 78 -2.75 -24.37 11.41
N THR A 79 -2.97 -24.02 10.14
CA THR A 79 -2.39 -24.76 9.01
C THR A 79 -0.88 -24.59 8.94
N VAL A 80 -0.41 -23.39 9.13
CA VAL A 80 1.04 -23.06 9.11
C VAL A 80 1.77 -23.77 10.25
N ARG A 81 1.20 -23.80 11.45
CA ARG A 81 1.84 -24.31 12.65
C ARG A 81 1.77 -25.82 12.80
N GLU A 82 0.62 -26.42 12.50
CA GLU A 82 0.36 -27.83 12.81
C GLU A 82 0.38 -28.74 11.59
N THR A 83 -0.09 -28.27 10.45
CA THR A 83 -0.24 -29.09 9.24
C THR A 83 0.21 -28.37 7.96
N PRO A 84 1.47 -27.96 7.86
CA PRO A 84 1.94 -27.34 6.63
C PRO A 84 1.91 -28.35 5.49
N ARG A 85 1.28 -27.98 4.37
CA ARG A 85 1.06 -28.87 3.21
C ARG A 85 1.78 -28.38 1.95
N LEU A 86 2.07 -27.08 1.89
CA LEU A 86 2.67 -26.44 0.73
C LEU A 86 4.00 -25.81 1.13
N PRO A 87 4.94 -25.64 0.17
CA PRO A 87 6.19 -24.91 0.43
C PRO A 87 5.99 -23.53 1.05
N GLU A 88 4.93 -22.82 0.62
CA GLU A 88 4.55 -21.51 1.12
C GLU A 88 4.20 -21.53 2.62
N HIS A 89 3.58 -22.60 3.10
CA HIS A 89 3.29 -22.79 4.53
C HIS A 89 4.59 -22.93 5.35
N CYS A 90 5.59 -23.61 4.80
CA CYS A 90 6.89 -23.78 5.46
C CYS A 90 7.65 -22.45 5.52
N ILE A 91 7.62 -21.67 4.45
CA ILE A 91 8.22 -20.34 4.40
C ILE A 91 7.54 -19.41 5.41
N GLN A 92 6.21 -19.46 5.48
CA GLN A 92 5.44 -18.67 6.43
C GLN A 92 5.73 -19.08 7.88
N TYR A 93 5.89 -20.38 8.15
CA TYR A 93 6.29 -20.88 9.46
C TYR A 93 7.65 -20.32 9.89
N ALA A 94 8.64 -20.43 9.00
CA ALA A 94 9.99 -19.93 9.26
C ALA A 94 9.99 -18.42 9.54
N TYR A 95 9.20 -17.66 8.78
CA TYR A 95 9.14 -16.20 8.90
C TYR A 95 8.38 -15.73 10.15
N VAL A 96 7.21 -16.30 10.42
CA VAL A 96 6.30 -15.79 11.47
C VAL A 96 6.59 -16.41 12.83
N ILE A 97 7.09 -17.64 12.87
CA ILE A 97 7.29 -18.38 14.13
C ILE A 97 8.77 -18.48 14.46
N GLU A 98 9.54 -19.17 13.64
CA GLU A 98 10.95 -19.45 13.93
C GLU A 98 11.80 -18.18 14.00
N TRP A 99 11.58 -17.24 13.09
CA TRP A 99 12.32 -15.98 13.09
C TRP A 99 12.04 -15.15 14.35
N GLU A 100 10.78 -15.05 14.75
CA GLU A 100 10.39 -14.33 15.95
C GLU A 100 10.92 -15.01 17.23
N GLU A 101 10.90 -16.33 17.30
CA GLU A 101 11.46 -17.08 18.42
C GLU A 101 12.99 -16.93 18.53
N ALA A 102 13.67 -16.89 17.39
CA ALA A 102 15.13 -16.81 17.34
C ALA A 102 15.68 -15.39 17.51
N PHE A 103 15.02 -14.39 16.92
CA PHE A 103 15.54 -13.02 16.77
C PHE A 103 14.59 -11.92 17.27
N GLY A 104 13.36 -12.22 17.62
CA GLY A 104 12.33 -11.26 18.01
C GLY A 104 12.46 -10.70 19.43
N LYS A 105 13.64 -10.77 20.02
CA LYS A 105 13.90 -10.29 21.39
C LYS A 105 14.60 -8.95 21.41
#